data_9862ca993c57028c703beb501ec100eb
#
_entry.id   9862ca993c57028c703beb501ec100eb
#
_cell.length_a   1.000
_cell.length_b   1.000
_cell.length_c   1.000
_cell.angle_alpha   90.00
_cell.angle_beta   90.00
_cell.angle_gamma   90.00
#
_symmetry.space_group_name_H-M   'P 1'
#
loop_
_entity.id
_entity.type
_entity.pdbx_description
1 polymer ?
#
loop_
_entity_poly.entity_id
_entity_poly.type
_entity_poly.pdbx_seq_one_letter_code
_entity_poly.pdbx_strand_id
1 'polypeptide(L)'
;MDAEADIPYGTLDLTVLKTLDVMGSLHGYGIGRRIEQVAEGSLALNQGTIYPALLRLEQKGWITSKWGASENNRRARFYEITRAGKKQLAAETESWQRTVAIVTRLLEHEP
;
A
#
# COMPACT_ATOMS: atom_id res chain seq x y z
N MET A 1 -10.03 -17.64 16.10
CA MET A 1 -9.76 -17.20 14.74
C MET A 1 -9.58 -15.71 14.70
N ASP A 2 -8.54 -15.26 14.07
CA ASP A 2 -8.22 -13.84 14.04
C ASP A 2 -9.18 -13.08 13.16
N ALA A 3 -9.64 -11.94 13.67
CA ALA A 3 -10.47 -11.03 12.89
C ALA A 3 -9.63 -10.26 11.86
N GLU A 4 -8.31 -10.27 12.05
CA GLU A 4 -7.39 -9.55 11.21
C GLU A 4 -6.66 -10.51 10.29
N ALA A 5 -6.44 -10.09 9.07
CA ALA A 5 -5.73 -10.88 8.08
C ALA A 5 -4.49 -10.14 7.62
N ASP A 6 -3.45 -10.88 7.27
CA ASP A 6 -2.28 -10.30 6.62
C ASP A 6 -2.65 -9.94 5.19
N ILE A 7 -2.08 -8.85 4.71
CA ILE A 7 -2.27 -8.48 3.32
C ILE A 7 -1.50 -9.44 2.43
N PRO A 8 -2.12 -9.99 1.37
CA PRO A 8 -1.42 -10.92 0.50
C PRO A 8 -0.19 -10.30 -0.15
N TYR A 9 0.83 -11.12 -0.32
CA TYR A 9 2.05 -10.69 -0.97
C TYR A 9 1.73 -10.17 -2.38
N GLY A 10 2.30 -9.04 -2.69
CA GLY A 10 2.05 -8.38 -3.98
C GLY A 10 0.94 -7.35 -3.96
N THR A 11 -0.02 -7.46 -3.03
CA THR A 11 -1.06 -6.43 -2.91
C THR A 11 -0.64 -5.30 -2.00
N LEU A 12 0.34 -5.51 -1.14
CA LEU A 12 0.84 -4.46 -0.27
C LEU A 12 1.41 -3.28 -1.07
N ASP A 13 2.17 -3.58 -2.12
CA ASP A 13 2.74 -2.53 -2.97
C ASP A 13 1.63 -1.69 -3.59
N LEU A 14 0.59 -2.33 -4.08
CA LEU A 14 -0.59 -1.65 -4.66
C LEU A 14 -1.24 -0.73 -3.62
N THR A 15 -1.45 -1.23 -2.39
CA THR A 15 -2.11 -0.44 -1.36
C THR A 15 -1.27 0.74 -0.90
N VAL A 16 0.05 0.58 -0.82
CA VAL A 16 0.96 1.67 -0.48
C VAL A 16 0.95 2.75 -1.56
N LEU A 17 1.06 2.35 -2.83
CA LEU A 17 1.04 3.30 -3.94
C LEU A 17 -0.27 4.07 -3.98
N LYS A 18 -1.39 3.38 -3.80
CA LYS A 18 -2.71 4.01 -3.80
C LYS A 18 -2.86 4.98 -2.65
N THR A 19 -2.38 4.61 -1.48
CA THR A 19 -2.45 5.47 -0.29
C THR A 19 -1.69 6.77 -0.53
N LEU A 20 -0.50 6.69 -1.08
CA LEU A 20 0.31 7.88 -1.37
C LEU A 20 -0.29 8.72 -2.49
N ASP A 21 -0.92 8.07 -3.48
CA ASP A 21 -1.58 8.79 -4.57
C ASP A 21 -2.76 9.63 -4.06
N VAL A 22 -3.52 9.07 -3.13
CA VAL A 22 -4.72 9.74 -2.58
C VAL A 22 -4.36 10.76 -1.50
N MET A 23 -3.48 10.39 -0.59
CA MET A 23 -3.21 11.18 0.60
C MET A 23 -2.08 12.19 0.43
N GLY A 24 -1.23 12.01 -0.57
CA GLY A 24 -0.04 12.83 -0.72
C GLY A 24 1.08 12.33 0.20
N SER A 25 1.96 13.23 0.60
CA SER A 25 3.14 12.89 1.37
C SER A 25 2.77 12.37 2.77
N LEU A 26 3.29 11.21 3.12
CA LEU A 26 3.07 10.58 4.43
C LEU A 26 4.34 9.89 4.91
N HIS A 27 4.56 9.89 6.24
CA HIS A 27 5.60 9.04 6.81
C HIS A 27 5.08 7.60 6.92
N GLY A 28 6.00 6.65 7.17
CA GLY A 28 5.66 5.22 7.15
C GLY A 28 4.55 4.83 8.11
N TYR A 29 4.58 5.39 9.32
CA TYR A 29 3.52 5.13 10.30
C TYR A 29 2.16 5.61 9.78
N GLY A 30 2.13 6.79 9.15
CA GLY A 30 0.91 7.34 8.58
C GLY A 30 0.35 6.51 7.45
N ILE A 31 1.21 5.95 6.61
CA ILE A 31 0.80 5.04 5.54
C ILE A 31 0.08 3.83 6.13
N GLY A 32 0.71 3.17 7.10
CA GLY A 32 0.13 1.99 7.73
C GLY A 32 -1.20 2.29 8.42
N ARG A 33 -1.27 3.41 9.14
CA ARG A 33 -2.51 3.84 9.81
C ARG A 33 -3.63 4.07 8.82
N ARG A 34 -3.32 4.71 7.69
CA ARG A 34 -4.36 4.99 6.69
C ARG A 34 -4.89 3.69 6.07
N ILE A 35 -4.01 2.74 5.77
CA ILE A 35 -4.42 1.45 5.23
C ILE A 35 -5.33 0.73 6.24
N GLU A 36 -4.95 0.72 7.51
CA GLU A 36 -5.75 0.10 8.56
C GLU A 36 -7.12 0.77 8.70
N GLN A 37 -7.17 2.11 8.60
CA GLN A 37 -8.42 2.85 8.68
C GLN A 37 -9.38 2.47 7.55
N VAL A 38 -8.85 2.37 6.33
CA VAL A 38 -9.68 2.00 5.18
C VAL A 38 -10.14 0.55 5.29
N ALA A 39 -9.31 -0.32 5.84
CA ALA A 39 -9.64 -1.72 6.03
C ALA A 39 -10.62 -1.94 7.19
N GLU A 40 -10.93 -0.91 7.96
CA GLU A 40 -11.94 -0.94 9.03
C GLU A 40 -11.69 -2.06 10.04
N GLY A 41 -10.45 -2.23 10.45
CA GLY A 41 -10.08 -3.22 11.46
C GLY A 41 -9.94 -4.64 10.95
N SER A 42 -10.13 -4.89 9.65
CA SER A 42 -9.97 -6.23 9.09
C SER A 42 -8.52 -6.55 8.74
N LEU A 43 -7.61 -5.62 8.95
CA LEU A 43 -6.21 -5.77 8.59
C LEU A 43 -5.34 -5.05 9.63
N ALA A 44 -4.27 -5.71 10.06
CA ALA A 44 -3.25 -5.10 10.90
C ALA A 44 -1.93 -5.09 10.15
N LEU A 45 -1.26 -3.94 10.12
CA LEU A 45 0.04 -3.78 9.51
C LEU A 45 1.02 -3.28 10.55
N ASN A 46 2.14 -3.96 10.68
CA ASN A 46 3.18 -3.51 11.58
C ASN A 46 4.34 -2.89 10.80
N GLN A 47 5.24 -2.24 11.52
CA GLN A 47 6.39 -1.56 10.91
C GLN A 47 7.30 -2.55 10.18
N GLY A 48 7.38 -3.78 10.68
CA GLY A 48 8.18 -4.82 10.03
C GLY A 48 7.66 -5.20 8.65
N THR A 49 6.40 -4.92 8.36
CA THR A 49 5.81 -5.16 7.04
C THR A 49 5.93 -3.94 6.13
N ILE A 50 5.68 -2.76 6.68
CA ILE A 50 5.63 -1.52 5.89
C ILE A 50 7.01 -1.09 5.40
N TYR A 51 8.02 -1.06 6.28
CA TYR A 51 9.32 -0.50 5.91
C TYR A 51 10.05 -1.28 4.82
N PRO A 52 10.05 -2.62 4.82
CA PRO A 52 10.63 -3.34 3.69
C PRO A 52 9.92 -3.04 2.36
N ALA A 53 8.60 -2.86 2.38
CA ALA A 53 7.84 -2.50 1.19
C ALA A 53 8.25 -1.12 0.68
N LEU A 54 8.38 -0.15 1.60
CA LEU A 54 8.79 1.21 1.23
C LEU A 54 10.19 1.21 0.61
N LEU A 55 11.12 0.46 1.19
CA LEU A 55 12.47 0.35 0.65
C LEU A 55 12.44 -0.22 -0.76
N ARG A 56 11.68 -1.27 -0.97
CA ARG A 56 11.54 -1.93 -2.27
C ARG A 56 10.97 -0.98 -3.33
N LEU A 57 9.92 -0.25 -2.98
CA LEU A 57 9.26 0.68 -3.89
C LEU A 57 10.16 1.87 -4.22
N GLU A 58 10.93 2.33 -3.24
CA GLU A 58 11.87 3.43 -3.45
C GLU A 58 13.01 2.98 -4.36
N GLN A 59 13.51 1.77 -4.19
CA GLN A 59 14.56 1.22 -5.05
C GLN A 59 14.09 1.10 -6.50
N LYS A 60 12.81 0.85 -6.72
CA LYS A 60 12.24 0.78 -8.07
C LYS A 60 11.92 2.16 -8.66
N GLY A 61 12.06 3.21 -7.87
CA GLY A 61 11.78 4.56 -8.34
C GLY A 61 10.31 4.92 -8.40
N TRP A 62 9.45 4.11 -7.77
CA TRP A 62 8.00 4.35 -7.76
C TRP A 62 7.57 5.29 -6.64
N ILE A 63 8.36 5.40 -5.60
CA ILE A 63 8.20 6.40 -4.56
C ILE A 63 9.54 7.06 -4.29
N THR A 64 9.50 8.24 -3.68
CA THR A 64 10.68 8.95 -3.24
C THR A 64 10.45 9.38 -1.80
N SER A 65 11.51 9.74 -1.11
CA SER A 65 11.41 10.11 0.29
C SER A 65 12.30 11.29 0.62
N LYS A 66 11.92 12.00 1.68
CA LYS A 66 12.72 13.10 2.22
C LYS A 66 12.47 13.18 3.72
N TRP A 67 13.44 13.71 4.44
CA TRP A 67 13.29 13.94 5.87
C TRP A 67 12.43 15.16 6.12
N GLY A 68 11.59 15.08 7.16
CA GLY A 68 10.75 16.19 7.61
C GLY A 68 10.39 16.02 9.07
N ALA A 69 9.58 16.92 9.58
CA ALA A 69 9.12 16.88 10.95
C ALA A 69 7.69 16.31 10.99
N SER A 70 7.46 15.31 11.83
CA SER A 70 6.13 14.78 12.08
C SER A 70 5.35 15.69 13.03
N GLU A 71 4.07 15.35 13.28
CA GLU A 71 3.19 16.10 14.17
C GLU A 71 3.77 16.26 15.57
N ASN A 72 4.56 15.30 16.02
CA ASN A 72 5.21 15.34 17.34
C ASN A 72 6.55 16.04 17.29
N ASN A 73 6.83 16.78 16.24
CA ASN A 73 8.10 17.47 16.02
C ASN A 73 9.30 16.53 16.04
N ARG A 74 9.08 15.28 15.65
CA ARG A 74 10.13 14.28 15.51
C ARG A 74 10.55 14.18 14.06
N ARG A 75 11.83 13.94 13.85
CA ARG A 75 12.33 13.74 12.49
C ARG A 75 11.79 12.44 11.94
N ALA A 76 11.20 12.50 10.76
CA ALA A 76 10.61 11.34 10.10
C ALA A 76 10.86 11.40 8.60
N ARG A 77 10.90 10.23 7.98
CA ARG A 77 11.03 10.13 6.54
C ARG A 77 9.64 10.15 5.92
N PHE A 78 9.42 11.09 5.01
CA PHE A 78 8.13 11.25 4.33
C PHE A 78 8.27 10.73 2.91
N TYR A 79 7.27 10.00 2.47
CA TYR A 79 7.25 9.32 1.18
C TYR A 79 6.20 9.93 0.27
N GLU A 80 6.51 10.00 -1.02
CA GLU A 80 5.60 10.50 -2.05
C GLU A 80 5.65 9.57 -3.24
N ILE A 81 4.53 9.40 -3.93
CA ILE A 81 4.51 8.63 -5.15
C ILE A 81 5.13 9.46 -6.28
N THR A 82 5.93 8.81 -7.12
CA THR A 82 6.54 9.45 -8.29
C THR A 82 5.63 9.32 -9.50
N ARG A 83 6.00 10.00 -10.58
CA ARG A 83 5.29 9.86 -11.85
C ARG A 83 5.34 8.41 -12.32
N ALA A 84 6.50 7.77 -12.23
CA ALA A 84 6.65 6.35 -12.56
C ALA A 84 5.77 5.48 -11.65
N GLY A 85 5.66 5.85 -10.36
CA GLY A 85 4.80 5.15 -9.41
C GLY A 85 3.33 5.25 -9.76
N LYS A 86 2.87 6.40 -10.24
CA LYS A 86 1.47 6.56 -10.67
C LYS A 86 1.16 5.68 -11.88
N LYS A 87 2.09 5.58 -12.80
CA LYS A 87 1.95 4.72 -13.96
C LYS A 87 1.90 3.25 -13.53
N GLN A 88 2.76 2.87 -12.60
CA GLN A 88 2.78 1.51 -12.05
C GLN A 88 1.48 1.21 -11.30
N LEU A 89 0.98 2.18 -10.53
CA LEU A 89 -0.29 2.03 -9.82
C LEU A 89 -1.43 1.72 -10.79
N ALA A 90 -1.51 2.44 -11.90
CA ALA A 90 -2.54 2.19 -12.90
C ALA A 90 -2.44 0.77 -13.48
N ALA A 91 -1.22 0.32 -13.79
CA ALA A 91 -1.01 -1.02 -14.33
C ALA A 91 -1.37 -2.11 -13.32
N GLU A 92 -0.98 -1.93 -12.07
CA GLU A 92 -1.28 -2.90 -11.02
C GLU A 92 -2.75 -2.94 -10.67
N THR A 93 -3.42 -1.79 -10.69
CA THR A 93 -4.87 -1.71 -10.45
C THR A 93 -5.61 -2.52 -11.51
N GLU A 94 -5.26 -2.36 -12.77
CA GLU A 94 -5.88 -3.10 -13.86
C GLU A 94 -5.63 -4.59 -13.73
N SER A 95 -4.40 -4.97 -13.43
CA SER A 95 -4.03 -6.38 -13.24
C SER A 95 -4.80 -7.00 -12.08
N TRP A 96 -4.92 -6.29 -10.97
CA TRP A 96 -5.68 -6.74 -9.80
C TRP A 96 -7.16 -6.93 -10.13
N GLN A 97 -7.76 -5.98 -10.83
CA GLN A 97 -9.16 -6.04 -11.21
C GLN A 97 -9.44 -7.23 -12.13
N ARG A 98 -8.53 -7.51 -13.07
CA ARG A 98 -8.64 -8.69 -13.92
C ARG A 98 -8.54 -9.97 -13.10
N THR A 99 -7.61 -10.04 -12.16
CA THR A 99 -7.44 -11.21 -11.30
C THR A 99 -8.68 -11.45 -10.47
N VAL A 100 -9.25 -10.41 -9.86
CA VAL A 100 -10.47 -10.53 -9.07
C VAL A 100 -11.62 -11.05 -9.95
N ALA A 101 -11.77 -10.52 -11.15
CA ALA A 101 -12.83 -10.93 -12.06
C ALA A 101 -12.71 -12.42 -12.44
N ILE A 102 -11.49 -12.87 -12.72
CA ILE A 102 -11.23 -14.26 -13.09
C ILE A 102 -11.51 -15.18 -11.90
N VAL A 103 -10.98 -14.86 -10.73
CA VAL A 103 -11.16 -15.68 -9.53
C VAL A 103 -12.65 -15.73 -9.15
N THR A 104 -13.32 -14.60 -9.18
CA THR A 104 -14.76 -14.52 -8.87
C THR A 104 -15.54 -15.43 -9.80
N ARG A 105 -15.25 -15.39 -11.09
CA ARG A 105 -15.93 -16.23 -12.08
C ARG A 105 -15.71 -17.71 -11.81
N LEU A 106 -14.47 -18.09 -11.47
CA LEU A 106 -14.16 -19.48 -11.15
C LEU A 106 -14.89 -19.95 -9.90
N LEU A 107 -14.96 -19.10 -8.88
CA LEU A 107 -15.62 -19.45 -7.62
C LEU A 107 -17.12 -19.58 -7.77
N GLU A 108 -17.72 -18.86 -8.68
CA GLU A 108 -19.16 -18.88 -8.93
C GLU A 108 -19.60 -19.92 -9.96
N HIS A 109 -18.64 -20.51 -10.66
CA HIS A 109 -18.95 -21.44 -11.72
C HIS A 109 -19.36 -22.82 -11.17
N GLU A 110 -20.50 -23.31 -11.60
CA GLU A 110 -20.97 -24.62 -11.22
C GLU A 110 -20.58 -25.66 -12.27
N PRO A 111 -20.29 -26.92 -11.86
CA PRO A 111 -19.92 -27.96 -12.82
C PRO A 111 -21.06 -28.36 -13.74
#